data_febc7a7a9d8fa5b7e0f84c6de1091f5c
#
_entry.id   febc7a7a9d8fa5b7e0f84c6de1091f5c
#
_cell.length_a   1.000
_cell.length_b   1.000
_cell.length_c   1.000
_cell.angle_alpha   90.00
_cell.angle_beta   90.00
_cell.angle_gamma   90.00
#
_symmetry.space_group_name_H-M   'P 1'
#
loop_
_entity.id
_entity.type
_entity.pdbx_description
1 polymer ?
#
loop_
_entity_poly.entity_id
_entity_poly.type
_entity_poly.pdbx_seq_one_letter_code
_entity_poly.pdbx_strand_id
1 'polypeptide(L)'
;MSEFALKTALPAYLAREQERIEKIAAEAGLDFFPTVYEILTYDQMNEIAAYSGFPNRYPHWRYGMEYERLAKSYEYGLSKIYEMVINNNPSYAYLLEGNSLTDQKLVMAHVYGHVDFFKNNFCFRSTDLDTGGRTTNPGQRPKNYDPNRRWIDKMANHGSRVRRHVARIGINKVEDFIDQCLSLENLIDPHAAFRGRRAVVDPDAEEVVQEVPRLKSKGYMESFINPEEYLEEQRQKIQAEKDREKKFPVRPERDVLQFLMDNAPLERWEHDILEIIREEALYFTPQMQTKIMNEGWACVGKHTLIFTGHGLMTMGALVEGASQRVSDGAVGRHVYDR
;
A
#
# COMPACT_ATOMS: atom_id res chain seq x y z
N MET A 1 8.29 25.62 -18.47
CA MET A 1 7.52 24.45 -18.90
C MET A 1 8.36 23.74 -19.95
N SER A 2 9.23 22.82 -19.52
CA SER A 2 9.98 21.98 -20.45
C SER A 2 9.01 20.92 -21.00
N GLU A 3 8.87 20.89 -22.31
CA GLU A 3 8.19 19.84 -23.04
C GLU A 3 8.88 18.50 -22.72
N PHE A 4 8.31 17.71 -21.83
CA PHE A 4 8.63 16.30 -21.69
C PHE A 4 8.12 15.58 -22.95
N ALA A 5 8.79 15.76 -24.07
CA ALA A 5 8.65 14.85 -25.20
C ALA A 5 9.42 13.58 -24.83
N LEU A 6 8.77 12.66 -24.12
CA LEU A 6 9.23 11.30 -23.96
C LEU A 6 9.45 10.72 -25.35
N LYS A 7 10.69 10.50 -25.74
CA LYS A 7 11.02 9.68 -26.90
C LYS A 7 10.76 8.23 -26.50
N THR A 8 9.52 7.82 -26.57
CA THR A 8 8.96 6.63 -25.96
C THR A 8 9.19 5.33 -26.71
N ALA A 9 9.95 5.34 -27.77
CA ALA A 9 10.24 4.11 -28.51
C ALA A 9 11.65 3.61 -28.18
N LEU A 10 11.73 2.36 -27.70
CA LEU A 10 13.00 1.67 -27.61
C LEU A 10 13.73 1.67 -28.96
N PRO A 11 15.06 1.88 -29.00
CA PRO A 11 15.83 1.63 -30.21
C PRO A 11 15.58 0.23 -30.73
N ALA A 12 15.54 0.08 -32.08
CA ALA A 12 15.14 -1.17 -32.73
C ALA A 12 15.97 -2.42 -32.28
N TYR A 13 17.20 -2.21 -31.87
CA TYR A 13 18.05 -3.31 -31.36
C TYR A 13 17.62 -3.74 -29.96
N LEU A 14 17.20 -2.83 -29.08
CA LEU A 14 16.68 -3.15 -27.75
C LEU A 14 15.27 -3.73 -27.82
N ALA A 15 14.43 -3.25 -28.73
CA ALA A 15 13.09 -3.81 -28.94
C ALA A 15 13.16 -5.31 -29.31
N ARG A 16 14.09 -5.68 -30.20
CA ARG A 16 14.32 -7.10 -30.55
C ARG A 16 14.80 -7.93 -29.37
N GLU A 17 15.66 -7.37 -28.54
CA GLU A 17 16.12 -8.08 -27.33
C GLU A 17 15.00 -8.18 -26.29
N GLN A 18 14.15 -7.16 -26.15
CA GLN A 18 12.96 -7.22 -25.30
C GLN A 18 12.03 -8.36 -25.71
N GLU A 19 11.64 -8.45 -26.99
CA GLU A 19 10.78 -9.53 -27.49
C GLU A 19 11.39 -10.92 -27.22
N ARG A 20 12.70 -11.05 -27.39
CA ARG A 20 13.42 -12.29 -27.11
C ARG A 20 13.38 -12.65 -25.63
N ILE A 21 13.64 -11.67 -24.75
CA ILE A 21 13.68 -11.88 -23.29
C ILE A 21 12.27 -12.16 -22.77
N GLU A 22 11.26 -11.45 -23.26
CA GLU A 22 9.85 -11.67 -22.94
C GLU A 22 9.43 -13.12 -23.23
N LYS A 23 9.80 -13.62 -24.43
CA LYS A 23 9.52 -15.00 -24.79
C LYS A 23 10.22 -16.00 -23.85
N ILE A 24 11.50 -15.78 -23.54
CA ILE A 24 12.25 -16.63 -22.61
C ILE A 24 11.62 -16.60 -21.21
N ALA A 25 11.21 -15.43 -20.71
CA ALA A 25 10.57 -15.28 -19.43
C ALA A 25 9.24 -16.05 -19.37
N ALA A 26 8.43 -15.96 -20.41
CA ALA A 26 7.17 -16.72 -20.52
C ALA A 26 7.41 -18.23 -20.61
N GLU A 27 8.39 -18.68 -21.41
CA GLU A 27 8.80 -20.10 -21.51
C GLU A 27 9.37 -20.63 -20.19
N ALA A 28 9.97 -19.76 -19.35
CA ALA A 28 10.43 -20.09 -18.01
C ALA A 28 9.30 -20.18 -16.97
N GLY A 29 8.08 -19.85 -17.35
CA GLY A 29 6.89 -19.95 -16.52
C GLY A 29 6.52 -18.69 -15.72
N LEU A 30 7.11 -17.52 -16.01
CA LEU A 30 6.71 -16.25 -15.41
C LEU A 30 5.38 -15.79 -16.01
N ASP A 31 4.50 -15.28 -15.14
CA ASP A 31 3.19 -14.73 -15.49
C ASP A 31 3.11 -13.24 -15.14
N PHE A 32 3.44 -12.39 -16.10
CA PHE A 32 3.60 -10.95 -15.93
C PHE A 32 2.56 -10.14 -16.71
N PHE A 33 2.40 -8.86 -16.35
CA PHE A 33 1.63 -7.89 -17.15
C PHE A 33 2.40 -7.47 -18.40
N PRO A 34 1.72 -7.02 -19.48
CA PRO A 34 2.39 -6.32 -20.56
C PRO A 34 3.29 -5.22 -19.99
N THR A 35 4.52 -5.13 -20.46
CA THR A 35 5.51 -4.21 -19.91
C THR A 35 6.00 -3.25 -21.00
N VAL A 36 5.88 -1.95 -20.72
CA VAL A 36 6.37 -0.87 -21.57
C VAL A 36 7.73 -0.43 -21.04
N TYR A 37 8.72 -0.43 -21.92
CA TYR A 37 10.08 0.03 -21.57
C TYR A 37 10.35 1.39 -22.17
N GLU A 38 10.92 2.28 -21.37
CA GLU A 38 11.36 3.62 -21.77
C GLU A 38 12.81 3.83 -21.37
N ILE A 39 13.58 4.52 -22.21
CA ILE A 39 14.97 4.87 -21.92
C ILE A 39 15.00 6.29 -21.41
N LEU A 40 15.65 6.49 -20.27
CA LEU A 40 15.79 7.78 -19.62
C LEU A 40 17.27 8.18 -19.52
N THR A 41 17.52 9.46 -19.64
CA THR A 41 18.80 10.06 -19.27
C THR A 41 18.99 9.96 -17.76
N TYR A 42 20.21 10.20 -17.30
CA TYR A 42 20.53 10.20 -15.90
C TYR A 42 19.64 11.17 -15.07
N ASP A 43 19.50 12.41 -15.53
CA ASP A 43 18.69 13.42 -14.82
C ASP A 43 17.21 13.05 -14.77
N GLN A 44 16.67 12.53 -15.87
CA GLN A 44 15.29 12.04 -15.92
C GLN A 44 15.07 10.85 -14.98
N MET A 45 16.04 9.92 -14.90
CA MET A 45 15.98 8.79 -13.99
C MET A 45 15.95 9.24 -12.54
N ASN A 46 16.80 10.20 -12.16
CA ASN A 46 16.80 10.76 -10.81
C ASN A 46 15.51 11.52 -10.48
N GLU A 47 14.94 12.25 -11.45
CA GLU A 47 13.67 12.97 -11.27
C GLU A 47 12.52 11.97 -11.02
N ILE A 48 12.39 10.95 -11.85
CA ILE A 48 11.36 9.92 -11.67
C ILE A 48 11.59 9.14 -10.37
N ALA A 49 12.83 8.84 -10.02
CA ALA A 49 13.16 8.18 -8.76
C ALA A 49 12.79 9.04 -7.54
N ALA A 50 13.04 10.35 -7.60
CA ALA A 50 12.62 11.28 -6.55
C ALA A 50 11.09 11.31 -6.39
N TYR A 51 10.35 11.11 -7.47
CA TYR A 51 8.89 10.98 -7.47
C TYR A 51 8.41 9.55 -7.18
N SER A 52 9.27 8.69 -6.64
CA SER A 52 8.96 7.29 -6.30
C SER A 52 8.49 6.46 -7.51
N GLY A 53 9.03 6.73 -8.69
CA GLY A 53 8.76 6.02 -9.93
C GLY A 53 7.69 6.68 -10.83
N PHE A 54 6.98 7.70 -10.37
CA PHE A 54 5.89 8.30 -11.12
C PHE A 54 6.32 9.56 -11.88
N PRO A 55 5.87 9.76 -13.14
CA PRO A 55 6.26 10.92 -13.93
C PRO A 55 5.61 12.23 -13.45
N ASN A 56 4.52 12.15 -12.70
CA ASN A 56 3.78 13.30 -12.20
C ASN A 56 3.41 13.15 -10.74
N ARG A 57 3.81 14.13 -9.92
CA ARG A 57 3.45 14.25 -8.51
C ARG A 57 2.96 15.66 -8.18
N TYR A 58 2.41 15.84 -7.00
CA TYR A 58 2.08 17.17 -6.47
C TYR A 58 3.36 17.92 -6.07
N PRO A 59 3.35 19.27 -6.06
CA PRO A 59 4.50 20.04 -5.58
C PRO A 59 4.70 19.83 -4.07
N HIS A 60 5.90 19.43 -3.67
CA HIS A 60 6.29 19.27 -2.28
C HIS A 60 7.81 19.28 -2.14
N TRP A 61 8.34 19.92 -1.11
CA TRP A 61 9.79 20.07 -0.87
C TRP A 61 10.54 18.73 -0.79
N ARG A 62 9.88 17.67 -0.27
CA ARG A 62 10.48 16.32 -0.12
C ARG A 62 11.05 15.77 -1.43
N TYR A 63 10.42 16.05 -2.54
CA TYR A 63 10.86 15.53 -3.83
C TYR A 63 12.15 16.21 -4.32
N GLY A 64 12.28 17.52 -4.07
CA GLY A 64 13.52 18.24 -4.35
C GLY A 64 14.68 17.73 -3.48
N MET A 65 14.44 17.52 -2.19
CA MET A 65 15.41 16.94 -1.28
C MET A 65 15.85 15.53 -1.73
N GLU A 66 14.90 14.69 -2.14
CA GLU A 66 15.22 13.34 -2.62
C GLU A 66 16.00 13.35 -3.93
N TYR A 67 15.67 14.26 -4.86
CA TYR A 67 16.43 14.45 -6.08
C TYR A 67 17.89 14.81 -5.80
N GLU A 68 18.14 15.80 -4.93
CA GLU A 68 19.48 16.20 -4.51
C GLU A 68 20.24 15.05 -3.84
N ARG A 69 19.57 14.26 -3.01
CA ARG A 69 20.16 13.10 -2.36
C ARG A 69 20.61 12.04 -3.38
N LEU A 70 19.78 11.75 -4.36
CA LEU A 70 20.07 10.79 -5.42
C LEU A 70 21.21 11.27 -6.32
N ALA A 71 21.17 12.53 -6.76
CA ALA A 71 22.20 13.12 -7.61
C ALA A 71 23.57 13.07 -6.92
N LYS A 72 23.64 13.48 -5.66
CA LYS A 72 24.89 13.42 -4.88
C LYS A 72 25.38 12.00 -4.63
N SER A 73 24.46 11.06 -4.35
CA SER A 73 24.82 9.65 -4.15
C SER A 73 25.50 9.07 -5.40
N TYR A 74 25.03 9.44 -6.57
CA TYR A 74 25.65 9.02 -7.82
C TYR A 74 27.01 9.70 -8.08
N GLU A 75 27.12 11.04 -7.89
CA GLU A 75 28.38 11.78 -8.04
C GLU A 75 29.50 11.21 -7.19
N TYR A 76 29.17 10.76 -5.96
CA TYR A 76 30.13 10.10 -5.09
C TYR A 76 30.34 8.60 -5.38
N GLY A 77 29.69 8.05 -6.44
CA GLY A 77 29.81 6.65 -6.82
C GLY A 77 29.21 5.67 -5.79
N LEU A 78 28.31 6.13 -4.93
CA LEU A 78 27.70 5.31 -3.87
C LEU A 78 26.53 4.46 -4.37
N SER A 79 25.84 4.94 -5.40
CA SER A 79 24.70 4.21 -5.98
C SER A 79 24.53 4.54 -7.47
N LYS A 80 23.97 3.58 -8.22
CA LYS A 80 23.54 3.77 -9.60
C LYS A 80 22.17 3.13 -9.75
N ILE A 81 21.24 3.87 -10.33
CA ILE A 81 19.91 3.33 -10.66
C ILE A 81 19.98 2.80 -12.07
N TYR A 82 19.84 1.48 -12.24
CA TYR A 82 19.87 0.82 -13.54
C TYR A 82 18.51 0.78 -14.20
N GLU A 83 17.47 0.63 -13.36
CA GLU A 83 16.06 0.55 -13.77
C GLU A 83 15.15 1.06 -12.66
N MET A 84 13.91 1.33 -13.05
CA MET A 84 12.81 1.55 -12.14
C MET A 84 11.54 0.98 -12.74
N VAL A 85 10.78 0.22 -11.93
CA VAL A 85 9.57 -0.47 -12.37
C VAL A 85 8.37 0.02 -11.56
N ILE A 86 7.29 0.34 -12.26
CA ILE A 86 6.03 0.77 -11.65
C ILE A 86 5.04 -0.39 -11.67
N ASN A 87 4.49 -0.69 -10.50
CA ASN A 87 3.36 -1.62 -10.36
C ASN A 87 2.09 -0.98 -10.94
N ASN A 88 1.89 -1.21 -12.22
CA ASN A 88 0.78 -0.73 -13.04
C ASN A 88 0.40 -1.81 -14.06
N ASN A 89 -0.74 -1.73 -14.72
CA ASN A 89 -1.07 -2.61 -15.82
C ASN A 89 -1.56 -1.76 -17.03
N PRO A 90 -0.80 -1.68 -18.13
CA PRO A 90 0.53 -2.30 -18.34
C PRO A 90 1.59 -1.76 -17.37
N SER A 91 2.59 -2.58 -17.00
CA SER A 91 3.71 -2.14 -16.18
C SER A 91 4.63 -1.21 -16.99
N TYR A 92 5.22 -0.23 -16.32
CA TYR A 92 6.20 0.66 -16.92
C TYR A 92 7.56 0.42 -16.29
N ALA A 93 8.57 0.29 -17.14
CA ALA A 93 9.94 0.10 -16.72
C ALA A 93 10.84 1.13 -17.39
N TYR A 94 11.53 1.90 -16.58
CA TYR A 94 12.49 2.90 -17.03
C TYR A 94 13.90 2.32 -16.97
N LEU A 95 14.64 2.45 -18.06
CA LEU A 95 16.00 1.97 -18.22
C LEU A 95 16.96 3.14 -18.34
N LEU A 96 18.09 3.09 -17.68
CA LEU A 96 19.10 4.13 -17.80
C LEU A 96 19.81 4.04 -19.16
N GLU A 97 19.89 5.14 -19.90
CA GLU A 97 20.56 5.22 -21.21
C GLU A 97 22.03 4.80 -21.14
N GLY A 98 22.74 5.14 -20.06
CA GLY A 98 24.14 4.82 -19.83
C GLY A 98 24.45 3.35 -19.49
N ASN A 99 23.48 2.45 -19.50
CA ASN A 99 23.71 1.03 -19.28
C ASN A 99 24.34 0.38 -20.51
N SER A 100 25.29 -0.56 -20.29
CA SER A 100 25.81 -1.39 -21.39
C SER A 100 24.71 -2.29 -21.97
N LEU A 101 24.92 -2.82 -23.19
CA LEU A 101 23.95 -3.74 -23.80
C LEU A 101 23.72 -4.99 -22.93
N THR A 102 24.77 -5.47 -22.25
CA THR A 102 24.67 -6.61 -21.33
C THR A 102 23.81 -6.25 -20.13
N ASP A 103 24.04 -5.07 -19.51
CA ASP A 103 23.24 -4.58 -18.40
C ASP A 103 21.79 -4.41 -18.81
N GLN A 104 21.51 -3.82 -19.99
CA GLN A 104 20.15 -3.67 -20.50
C GLN A 104 19.40 -4.99 -20.60
N LYS A 105 20.08 -6.05 -21.09
CA LYS A 105 19.47 -7.40 -21.19
C LYS A 105 19.21 -8.02 -19.82
N LEU A 106 20.16 -7.90 -18.90
CA LEU A 106 19.99 -8.40 -17.53
C LEU A 106 18.85 -7.69 -16.81
N VAL A 107 18.82 -6.37 -16.94
CA VAL A 107 17.79 -5.53 -16.33
C VAL A 107 16.42 -5.84 -16.90
N MET A 108 16.27 -5.99 -18.21
CA MET A 108 14.98 -6.38 -18.81
C MET A 108 14.48 -7.72 -18.28
N ALA A 109 15.37 -8.72 -18.14
CA ALA A 109 15.00 -10.01 -17.58
C ALA A 109 14.60 -9.88 -16.09
N HIS A 110 15.31 -9.07 -15.31
CA HIS A 110 15.03 -8.75 -13.91
C HIS A 110 13.67 -8.07 -13.75
N VAL A 111 13.34 -7.12 -14.62
CA VAL A 111 12.05 -6.43 -14.65
C VAL A 111 10.88 -7.40 -14.83
N TYR A 112 10.98 -8.40 -15.70
CA TYR A 112 9.92 -9.42 -15.83
C TYR A 112 9.69 -10.21 -14.54
N GLY A 113 10.76 -10.46 -13.78
CA GLY A 113 10.63 -11.05 -12.44
C GLY A 113 9.88 -10.13 -11.46
N HIS A 114 10.17 -8.83 -11.45
CA HIS A 114 9.41 -7.87 -10.65
C HIS A 114 7.94 -7.81 -11.06
N VAL A 115 7.64 -7.79 -12.36
CA VAL A 115 6.26 -7.69 -12.85
C VAL A 115 5.47 -8.98 -12.58
N ASP A 116 6.10 -10.15 -12.67
CA ASP A 116 5.52 -11.42 -12.22
C ASP A 116 5.18 -11.37 -10.72
N PHE A 117 6.09 -10.86 -9.90
CA PHE A 117 5.86 -10.69 -8.47
C PHE A 117 4.70 -9.73 -8.18
N PHE A 118 4.62 -8.59 -8.84
CA PHE A 118 3.51 -7.64 -8.69
C PHE A 118 2.17 -8.27 -9.04
N LYS A 119 2.12 -9.06 -10.10
CA LYS A 119 0.89 -9.68 -10.59
C LYS A 119 0.38 -10.77 -9.65
N ASN A 120 1.28 -11.60 -9.12
CA ASN A 120 0.93 -12.85 -8.46
C ASN A 120 1.04 -12.81 -6.94
N ASN A 121 1.76 -11.85 -6.36
CA ASN A 121 1.91 -11.75 -4.91
C ASN A 121 0.62 -11.26 -4.23
N PHE A 122 0.22 -11.95 -3.14
CA PHE A 122 -1.01 -11.66 -2.40
C PHE A 122 -1.05 -10.22 -1.86
N CYS A 123 0.07 -9.69 -1.37
CA CYS A 123 0.14 -8.34 -0.79
C CYS A 123 -0.21 -7.24 -1.81
N PHE A 124 0.04 -7.47 -3.10
CA PHE A 124 -0.26 -6.52 -4.17
C PHE A 124 -1.72 -6.54 -4.64
N ARG A 125 -2.52 -7.50 -4.19
CA ARG A 125 -3.96 -7.56 -4.55
C ARG A 125 -4.74 -6.34 -4.06
N SER A 126 -4.30 -5.70 -2.99
CA SER A 126 -4.90 -4.44 -2.52
C SER A 126 -4.75 -3.30 -3.52
N THR A 127 -3.71 -3.33 -4.36
CA THR A 127 -3.46 -2.32 -5.39
C THR A 127 -4.36 -2.47 -6.62
N ASP A 128 -5.07 -3.59 -6.77
CA ASP A 128 -6.06 -3.84 -7.82
C ASP A 128 -7.43 -3.28 -7.47
N LEU A 129 -7.61 -2.84 -6.23
CA LEU A 129 -8.90 -2.35 -5.76
C LEU A 129 -9.01 -0.87 -6.09
N ASP A 130 -10.07 -0.50 -6.78
CA ASP A 130 -10.53 0.88 -6.72
C ASP A 130 -10.95 1.15 -5.28
N THR A 131 -10.32 2.14 -4.63
CA THR A 131 -10.48 2.40 -3.19
C THR A 131 -11.91 2.76 -2.77
N GLY A 132 -12.80 3.04 -3.74
CA GLY A 132 -14.25 3.11 -3.55
C GLY A 132 -14.95 1.74 -3.46
N GLY A 133 -14.28 0.64 -3.82
CA GLY A 133 -14.86 -0.71 -3.89
C GLY A 133 -14.55 -1.56 -2.67
N ARG A 134 -15.44 -1.56 -1.68
CA ARG A 134 -15.35 -2.46 -0.52
C ARG A 134 -15.72 -3.88 -0.91
N THR A 135 -14.82 -4.84 -0.66
CA THR A 135 -15.14 -6.27 -0.82
C THR A 135 -16.13 -6.73 0.23
N THR A 136 -17.19 -7.39 -0.19
CA THR A 136 -18.21 -7.91 0.72
C THR A 136 -17.90 -9.31 1.25
N ASN A 137 -16.97 -10.05 0.62
CA ASN A 137 -16.61 -11.41 1.06
C ASN A 137 -15.12 -11.70 0.87
N PRO A 138 -14.45 -12.30 1.88
CA PRO A 138 -13.09 -12.82 1.72
C PRO A 138 -13.08 -13.93 0.65
N GLY A 139 -12.27 -13.72 -0.39
CA GLY A 139 -12.14 -14.70 -1.48
C GLY A 139 -12.93 -14.39 -2.75
N GLN A 140 -13.88 -13.46 -2.73
CA GLN A 140 -14.52 -12.98 -3.96
C GLN A 140 -13.77 -11.76 -4.50
N ARG A 141 -13.61 -11.69 -5.83
CA ARG A 141 -13.11 -10.47 -6.48
C ARG A 141 -14.07 -9.31 -6.18
N PRO A 142 -13.58 -8.14 -5.78
CA PRO A 142 -14.43 -6.96 -5.56
C PRO A 142 -15.25 -6.65 -6.80
N LYS A 143 -16.47 -6.14 -6.63
CA LYS A 143 -17.29 -5.69 -7.77
C LYS A 143 -16.62 -4.61 -8.62
N ASN A 144 -15.69 -3.85 -8.03
CA ASN A 144 -14.92 -2.77 -8.66
C ASN A 144 -13.46 -3.18 -8.89
N TYR A 145 -13.20 -4.48 -9.10
CA TYR A 145 -11.88 -4.94 -9.49
C TYR A 145 -11.53 -4.34 -10.86
N ASP A 146 -10.54 -3.45 -10.87
CA ASP A 146 -9.94 -2.95 -12.10
C ASP A 146 -8.66 -3.74 -12.38
N PRO A 147 -8.68 -4.67 -13.36
CA PRO A 147 -7.48 -5.42 -13.74
C PRO A 147 -6.38 -4.52 -14.34
N ASN A 148 -6.73 -3.27 -14.65
CA ASN A 148 -5.82 -2.35 -15.33
C ASN A 148 -4.99 -1.48 -14.37
N ARG A 149 -4.96 -1.72 -13.08
CA ARG A 149 -4.05 -1.04 -12.11
C ARG A 149 -3.56 0.35 -12.56
N ARG A 150 -4.44 1.32 -12.81
CA ARG A 150 -4.10 2.62 -13.42
C ARG A 150 -3.47 3.60 -12.42
N TRP A 151 -2.41 3.18 -11.75
CA TRP A 151 -1.77 3.98 -10.71
C TRP A 151 -1.04 5.22 -11.26
N ILE A 152 -0.52 5.16 -12.48
CA ILE A 152 0.08 6.34 -13.14
C ILE A 152 -0.97 7.42 -13.31
N ASP A 153 -2.17 7.08 -13.80
CA ASP A 153 -3.27 8.02 -13.96
C ASP A 153 -3.79 8.52 -12.60
N LYS A 154 -3.87 7.64 -11.59
CA LYS A 154 -4.26 8.03 -10.23
C LYS A 154 -3.29 9.03 -9.62
N MET A 155 -1.98 8.79 -9.70
CA MET A 155 -0.96 9.70 -9.18
C MET A 155 -0.97 11.06 -9.91
N ALA A 156 -1.19 11.07 -11.23
CA ALA A 156 -1.37 12.29 -12.00
C ALA A 156 -2.63 13.07 -11.57
N ASN A 157 -3.72 12.35 -11.29
CA ASN A 157 -4.95 12.95 -10.75
C ASN A 157 -4.74 13.52 -9.35
N HIS A 158 -4.04 12.79 -8.44
CA HIS A 158 -3.66 13.29 -7.12
C HIS A 158 -2.85 14.59 -7.23
N GLY A 159 -1.84 14.61 -8.11
CA GLY A 159 -1.06 15.81 -8.38
C GLY A 159 -1.93 16.98 -8.84
N SER A 160 -2.92 16.73 -9.69
CA SER A 160 -3.85 17.74 -10.19
C SER A 160 -4.81 18.24 -9.10
N ARG A 161 -5.30 17.34 -8.23
CA ARG A 161 -6.15 17.69 -7.08
C ARG A 161 -5.39 18.60 -6.11
N VAL A 162 -4.19 18.22 -5.71
CA VAL A 162 -3.36 19.01 -4.78
C VAL A 162 -2.99 20.37 -5.38
N ARG A 163 -2.61 20.45 -6.68
CA ARG A 163 -2.32 21.75 -7.35
C ARG A 163 -3.52 22.68 -7.31
N ARG A 164 -4.75 22.16 -7.43
CA ARG A 164 -5.98 23.00 -7.29
C ARG A 164 -6.13 23.56 -5.87
N HIS A 165 -5.80 22.76 -4.84
CA HIS A 165 -5.79 23.23 -3.45
C HIS A 165 -4.71 24.28 -3.23
N VAL A 166 -3.49 24.06 -3.74
CA VAL A 166 -2.40 25.04 -3.70
C VAL A 166 -2.80 26.37 -4.34
N ALA A 167 -3.46 26.32 -5.50
CA ALA A 167 -3.91 27.53 -6.19
C ALA A 167 -4.98 28.33 -5.41
N ARG A 168 -5.79 27.65 -4.58
CA ARG A 168 -6.89 28.28 -3.82
C ARG A 168 -6.48 28.74 -2.42
N ILE A 169 -5.57 28.02 -1.76
CA ILE A 169 -5.28 28.15 -0.33
C ILE A 169 -3.87 28.67 -0.12
N GLY A 170 -2.99 28.46 -1.07
CA GLY A 170 -1.56 28.77 -0.99
C GLY A 170 -0.70 27.55 -0.67
N ILE A 171 0.54 27.58 -1.18
CA ILE A 171 1.44 26.42 -1.11
C ILE A 171 1.83 26.08 0.34
N ASN A 172 2.18 27.07 1.15
CA ASN A 172 2.68 26.83 2.52
C ASN A 172 1.66 26.07 3.36
N LYS A 173 0.39 26.53 3.36
CA LYS A 173 -0.65 25.89 4.17
C LYS A 173 -0.95 24.45 3.72
N VAL A 174 -0.93 24.22 2.40
CA VAL A 174 -1.16 22.89 1.84
C VAL A 174 0.02 21.95 2.12
N GLU A 175 1.25 22.45 1.99
CA GLU A 175 2.48 21.71 2.23
C GLU A 175 2.62 21.32 3.71
N ASP A 176 2.37 22.27 4.63
CA ASP A 176 2.36 22.03 6.09
C ASP A 176 1.36 20.93 6.45
N PHE A 177 0.17 20.91 5.83
CA PHE A 177 -0.82 19.88 6.10
C PHE A 177 -0.41 18.53 5.49
N ILE A 178 0.20 18.51 4.31
CA ILE A 178 0.77 17.30 3.72
C ILE A 178 1.83 16.71 4.64
N ASP A 179 2.73 17.53 5.21
CA ASP A 179 3.75 17.07 6.16
C ASP A 179 3.14 16.43 7.41
N GLN A 180 2.07 17.00 7.94
CA GLN A 180 1.32 16.40 9.05
C GLN A 180 0.75 15.04 8.66
N CYS A 181 0.12 14.92 7.51
CA CYS A 181 -0.43 13.65 7.01
C CYS A 181 0.68 12.60 6.78
N LEU A 182 1.80 13.00 6.19
CA LEU A 182 2.95 12.13 5.93
C LEU A 182 3.60 11.60 7.22
N SER A 183 3.55 12.37 8.31
CA SER A 183 4.01 11.90 9.62
C SER A 183 3.23 10.68 10.15
N LEU A 184 2.01 10.48 9.63
CA LEU A 184 1.09 9.40 10.00
C LEU A 184 0.96 8.33 8.91
N GLU A 185 1.65 8.45 7.78
CA GLU A 185 1.46 7.57 6.60
C GLU A 185 1.63 6.07 6.90
N ASN A 186 2.41 5.71 7.92
CA ASN A 186 2.62 4.33 8.34
C ASN A 186 1.49 3.76 9.21
N LEU A 187 0.58 4.61 9.68
CA LEU A 187 -0.52 4.23 10.58
C LEU A 187 -1.78 3.87 9.79
N ILE A 188 -1.62 3.02 8.78
CA ILE A 188 -2.68 2.45 7.96
C ILE A 188 -2.87 0.96 8.22
N ASP A 189 -4.01 0.41 7.82
CA ASP A 189 -4.23 -1.03 7.79
C ASP A 189 -4.16 -1.57 6.35
N PRO A 190 -3.05 -2.17 5.92
CA PRO A 190 -2.89 -2.71 4.58
C PRO A 190 -3.91 -3.81 4.25
N HIS A 191 -4.49 -4.43 5.28
CA HIS A 191 -5.47 -5.51 5.14
C HIS A 191 -6.92 -5.03 5.24
N ALA A 192 -7.16 -3.75 5.42
CA ALA A 192 -8.52 -3.18 5.52
C ALA A 192 -9.39 -3.54 4.30
N ALA A 193 -8.79 -3.60 3.11
CA ALA A 193 -9.47 -3.96 1.87
C ALA A 193 -9.97 -5.41 1.84
N PHE A 194 -9.35 -6.30 2.60
CA PHE A 194 -9.70 -7.74 2.68
C PHE A 194 -10.60 -8.07 3.86
N ARG A 195 -10.75 -7.15 4.81
CA ARG A 195 -11.71 -7.30 5.90
C ARG A 195 -13.08 -6.88 5.39
N GLY A 196 -14.07 -7.75 5.51
CA GLY A 196 -15.45 -7.42 5.20
C GLY A 196 -15.87 -6.12 5.91
N ARG A 197 -16.85 -5.42 5.33
CA ARG A 197 -17.43 -4.21 5.93
C ARG A 197 -17.80 -4.52 7.37
N ARG A 198 -17.22 -3.80 8.32
CA ARG A 198 -17.67 -3.86 9.72
C ARG A 198 -19.17 -3.62 9.73
N ALA A 199 -19.90 -4.48 10.40
CA ALA A 199 -21.30 -4.18 10.69
C ALA A 199 -21.30 -2.79 11.35
N VAL A 200 -22.00 -1.85 10.73
CA VAL A 200 -22.27 -0.56 11.36
C VAL A 200 -22.93 -0.94 12.67
N VAL A 201 -22.30 -0.65 13.80
CA VAL A 201 -22.96 -0.72 15.10
C VAL A 201 -24.03 0.34 14.97
N ASP A 202 -25.28 -0.12 14.95
CA ASP A 202 -26.43 0.77 14.89
C ASP A 202 -26.33 1.71 16.11
N PRO A 203 -26.15 3.01 15.93
CA PRO A 203 -26.09 3.93 17.07
C PRO A 203 -27.39 3.96 17.87
N ASP A 204 -28.49 3.46 17.27
CA ASP A 204 -29.80 3.31 17.89
C ASP A 204 -30.06 1.87 18.40
N ALA A 205 -29.05 0.95 18.32
CA ALA A 205 -29.16 -0.32 19.01
C ALA A 205 -29.39 -0.02 20.50
N GLU A 206 -30.55 -0.44 21.01
CA GLU A 206 -30.99 -0.21 22.38
C GLU A 206 -29.82 -0.28 23.37
N GLU A 207 -29.52 0.83 24.04
CA GLU A 207 -28.53 0.84 25.10
C GLU A 207 -28.94 -0.25 26.10
N VAL A 208 -28.18 -1.34 26.13
CA VAL A 208 -28.37 -2.36 27.15
C VAL A 208 -28.13 -1.64 28.48
N VAL A 209 -29.23 -1.34 29.17
CA VAL A 209 -29.16 -0.71 30.49
C VAL A 209 -28.43 -1.70 31.38
N GLN A 210 -27.14 -1.47 31.61
CA GLN A 210 -26.39 -2.23 32.59
C GLN A 210 -26.99 -1.94 33.94
N GLU A 211 -27.80 -2.92 34.45
CA GLU A 211 -28.29 -2.86 35.79
C GLU A 211 -27.12 -2.84 36.77
N VAL A 212 -27.20 -1.95 37.75
CA VAL A 212 -26.20 -1.89 38.82
C VAL A 212 -26.11 -3.27 39.51
N PRO A 213 -24.97 -3.92 39.56
CA PRO A 213 -24.83 -5.22 40.18
C PRO A 213 -25.18 -5.12 41.67
N ARG A 214 -26.26 -5.76 42.06
CA ARG A 214 -26.66 -5.86 43.47
C ARG A 214 -26.03 -7.07 44.10
N LEU A 215 -25.51 -6.93 45.28
CA LEU A 215 -25.04 -8.05 46.09
C LEU A 215 -26.25 -8.89 46.54
N LYS A 216 -26.16 -10.22 46.39
CA LYS A 216 -27.26 -11.12 46.77
C LYS A 216 -27.49 -11.02 48.27
N SER A 217 -28.69 -10.64 48.66
CA SER A 217 -29.08 -10.48 50.05
C SER A 217 -30.43 -11.16 50.32
N LYS A 218 -30.74 -11.43 51.59
CA LYS A 218 -32.08 -11.80 52.00
C LYS A 218 -32.91 -10.52 52.12
N GLY A 219 -34.23 -10.55 51.77
CA GLY A 219 -35.05 -9.37 51.66
C GLY A 219 -35.04 -8.42 52.89
N TYR A 220 -34.89 -8.95 54.12
CA TYR A 220 -34.78 -8.16 55.34
C TYR A 220 -33.40 -7.48 55.53
N MET A 221 -32.38 -7.88 54.77
CA MET A 221 -31.02 -7.34 54.85
C MET A 221 -30.68 -6.46 53.59
N GLU A 222 -31.58 -6.34 52.65
CA GLU A 222 -31.36 -5.65 51.39
C GLU A 222 -30.90 -4.20 51.54
N SER A 223 -31.55 -3.44 52.38
CA SER A 223 -31.18 -2.04 52.69
C SER A 223 -29.84 -1.88 53.39
N PHE A 224 -29.36 -2.97 54.04
CA PHE A 224 -28.10 -2.96 54.77
C PHE A 224 -26.94 -3.39 53.90
N ILE A 225 -27.17 -4.37 53.01
CA ILE A 225 -26.14 -4.92 52.13
C ILE A 225 -25.97 -4.11 50.84
N ASN A 226 -27.09 -3.52 50.34
CA ASN A 226 -27.14 -2.65 49.20
C ASN A 226 -27.69 -1.25 49.58
N PRO A 227 -27.00 -0.49 50.45
CA PRO A 227 -27.45 0.83 50.81
C PRO A 227 -27.55 1.75 49.60
N GLU A 228 -28.46 2.70 49.62
CA GLU A 228 -28.74 3.56 48.48
C GLU A 228 -27.52 4.37 48.05
N GLU A 229 -26.69 4.79 48.98
CA GLU A 229 -25.41 5.47 48.75
C GLU A 229 -24.44 4.60 47.95
N TYR A 230 -24.35 3.30 48.24
CA TYR A 230 -23.50 2.36 47.47
C TYR A 230 -24.02 2.17 46.06
N LEU A 231 -25.33 2.03 45.89
CA LEU A 231 -25.93 1.88 44.54
C LEU A 231 -25.74 3.16 43.71
N GLU A 232 -25.77 4.30 44.31
CA GLU A 232 -25.56 5.58 43.63
C GLU A 232 -24.11 5.80 43.25
N GLU A 233 -23.16 5.40 44.11
CA GLU A 233 -21.74 5.39 43.79
C GLU A 233 -21.41 4.42 42.61
N GLN A 234 -22.04 3.25 42.57
CA GLN A 234 -21.88 2.32 41.47
C GLN A 234 -22.50 2.87 40.16
N ARG A 235 -23.65 3.54 40.22
CA ARG A 235 -24.23 4.22 39.05
C ARG A 235 -23.29 5.29 38.50
N GLN A 236 -22.69 6.10 39.37
CA GLN A 236 -21.76 7.15 38.96
C GLN A 236 -20.50 6.55 38.32
N LYS A 237 -19.96 5.42 38.85
CA LYS A 237 -18.83 4.72 38.28
C LYS A 237 -19.17 4.17 36.87
N ILE A 238 -20.32 3.50 36.72
CA ILE A 238 -20.78 2.97 35.43
C ILE A 238 -20.99 4.10 34.42
N GLN A 239 -21.57 5.23 34.86
CA GLN A 239 -21.79 6.39 34.00
C GLN A 239 -20.46 7.01 33.57
N ALA A 240 -19.50 7.17 34.49
CA ALA A 240 -18.16 7.69 34.19
C ALA A 240 -17.38 6.77 33.25
N GLU A 241 -17.56 5.45 33.40
CA GLU A 241 -16.96 4.45 32.51
C GLU A 241 -17.58 4.50 31.10
N LYS A 242 -18.91 4.59 31.00
CA LYS A 242 -19.62 4.81 29.74
C LYS A 242 -19.19 6.12 29.05
N ASP A 243 -19.02 7.19 29.80
CA ASP A 243 -18.58 8.48 29.25
C ASP A 243 -17.09 8.45 28.81
N ARG A 244 -16.28 7.59 29.42
CA ARG A 244 -14.91 7.29 28.95
C ARG A 244 -14.94 6.45 27.69
N GLU A 245 -15.77 5.40 27.64
CA GLU A 245 -15.91 4.52 26.48
C GLU A 245 -16.42 5.27 25.25
N LYS A 246 -17.35 6.25 25.43
CA LYS A 246 -17.81 7.12 24.33
C LYS A 246 -16.69 7.96 23.68
N LYS A 247 -15.58 8.17 24.39
CA LYS A 247 -14.42 8.91 23.85
C LYS A 247 -13.48 8.05 23.03
N PHE A 248 -13.65 6.72 23.07
CA PHE A 248 -12.82 5.77 22.35
C PHE A 248 -13.68 4.92 21.41
N PRO A 249 -13.18 4.56 20.24
CA PRO A 249 -13.91 3.64 19.36
C PRO A 249 -14.14 2.31 20.09
N VAL A 250 -15.34 1.75 19.97
CA VAL A 250 -15.76 0.46 20.57
C VAL A 250 -14.78 -0.67 20.23
N ARG A 251 -14.09 -0.55 19.12
CA ARG A 251 -12.99 -1.43 18.71
C ARG A 251 -11.80 -0.60 18.31
N PRO A 252 -10.57 -0.98 18.73
CA PRO A 252 -9.36 -0.29 18.32
C PRO A 252 -9.29 -0.21 16.79
N GLU A 253 -9.09 0.99 16.26
CA GLU A 253 -8.89 1.20 14.83
C GLU A 253 -7.40 1.17 14.54
N ARG A 254 -6.98 0.26 13.65
CA ARG A 254 -5.59 0.17 13.21
C ARG A 254 -5.26 1.21 12.14
N ASP A 255 -6.25 1.55 11.31
CA ASP A 255 -6.11 2.54 10.26
C ASP A 255 -6.43 3.93 10.82
N VAL A 256 -5.40 4.58 11.36
CA VAL A 256 -5.54 5.91 11.98
C VAL A 256 -5.93 6.96 10.96
N LEU A 257 -5.39 6.89 9.73
CA LEU A 257 -5.75 7.84 8.68
C LEU A 257 -7.25 7.72 8.33
N GLN A 258 -7.77 6.49 8.24
CA GLN A 258 -9.21 6.28 8.03
C GLN A 258 -10.04 6.82 9.21
N PHE A 259 -9.58 6.56 10.43
CA PHE A 259 -10.26 7.08 11.63
C PHE A 259 -10.33 8.61 11.64
N LEU A 260 -9.24 9.28 11.26
CA LEU A 260 -9.21 10.73 11.16
C LEU A 260 -10.13 11.26 10.06
N MET A 261 -10.20 10.60 8.91
CA MET A 261 -11.12 10.96 7.84
C MET A 261 -12.59 10.87 8.28
N ASP A 262 -12.91 9.87 9.10
CA ASP A 262 -14.29 9.62 9.53
C ASP A 262 -14.71 10.51 10.73
N ASN A 263 -13.77 10.96 11.58
CA ASN A 263 -14.09 11.56 12.88
C ASN A 263 -13.48 12.95 13.12
N ALA A 264 -12.42 13.34 12.42
CA ALA A 264 -11.77 14.63 12.66
C ALA A 264 -12.55 15.79 11.99
N PRO A 265 -12.56 16.98 12.60
CA PRO A 265 -13.23 18.17 12.05
C PRO A 265 -12.40 18.79 10.92
N LEU A 266 -12.24 18.05 9.81
CA LEU A 266 -11.46 18.46 8.66
C LEU A 266 -12.26 19.36 7.71
N GLU A 267 -11.60 20.35 7.12
CA GLU A 267 -12.12 21.08 5.97
C GLU A 267 -12.12 20.14 4.73
N ARG A 268 -12.94 20.44 3.72
CA ARG A 268 -13.05 19.61 2.52
C ARG A 268 -11.72 19.37 1.81
N TRP A 269 -10.85 20.36 1.77
CA TRP A 269 -9.54 20.25 1.13
C TRP A 269 -8.56 19.42 1.98
N GLU A 270 -8.65 19.49 3.30
CA GLU A 270 -7.87 18.67 4.23
C GLU A 270 -8.25 17.21 4.12
N HIS A 271 -9.55 16.93 4.10
CA HIS A 271 -10.07 15.57 3.88
C HIS A 271 -9.59 15.00 2.54
N ASP A 272 -9.62 15.80 1.47
CA ASP A 272 -9.18 15.40 0.14
C ASP A 272 -7.68 15.06 0.09
N ILE A 273 -6.83 15.86 0.78
CA ILE A 273 -5.39 15.59 0.90
C ILE A 273 -5.12 14.34 1.74
N LEU A 274 -5.80 14.20 2.87
CA LEU A 274 -5.64 13.04 3.75
C LEU A 274 -6.03 11.73 3.03
N GLU A 275 -7.12 11.75 2.25
CA GLU A 275 -7.52 10.64 1.38
C GLU A 275 -6.41 10.28 0.37
N ILE A 276 -5.84 11.28 -0.33
CA ILE A 276 -4.75 11.09 -1.27
C ILE A 276 -3.55 10.42 -0.60
N ILE A 277 -3.09 10.95 0.54
CA ILE A 277 -1.94 10.39 1.26
C ILE A 277 -2.22 8.96 1.72
N ARG A 278 -3.42 8.67 2.20
CA ARG A 278 -3.81 7.31 2.59
C ARG A 278 -3.83 6.34 1.40
N GLU A 279 -4.37 6.75 0.25
CA GLU A 279 -4.35 5.93 -0.97
C GLU A 279 -2.93 5.63 -1.42
N GLU A 280 -2.06 6.63 -1.43
CA GLU A 280 -0.64 6.46 -1.78
C GLU A 280 0.09 5.54 -0.79
N ALA A 281 -0.16 5.70 0.51
CA ALA A 281 0.39 4.83 1.55
C ALA A 281 -0.04 3.36 1.36
N LEU A 282 -1.30 3.10 1.02
CA LEU A 282 -1.80 1.76 0.71
C LEU A 282 -1.14 1.17 -0.55
N TYR A 283 -0.80 1.99 -1.54
CA TYR A 283 -0.07 1.56 -2.72
C TYR A 283 1.39 1.19 -2.43
N PHE A 284 2.09 2.01 -1.63
CA PHE A 284 3.52 1.80 -1.35
C PHE A 284 3.78 0.75 -0.27
N THR A 285 2.85 0.51 0.64
CA THR A 285 3.04 -0.43 1.76
C THR A 285 3.39 -1.85 1.32
N PRO A 286 2.70 -2.50 0.35
CA PRO A 286 3.09 -3.82 -0.13
C PRO A 286 4.51 -3.85 -0.70
N GLN A 287 4.93 -2.78 -1.38
CA GLN A 287 6.27 -2.67 -1.95
C GLN A 287 7.34 -2.62 -0.86
N MET A 288 7.14 -1.82 0.19
CA MET A 288 8.05 -1.76 1.33
C MET A 288 8.12 -3.07 2.10
N GLN A 289 6.98 -3.69 2.38
CA GLN A 289 6.89 -4.94 3.15
C GLN A 289 7.51 -6.13 2.43
N THR A 290 7.47 -6.15 1.11
CA THR A 290 7.93 -7.29 0.29
C THR A 290 9.22 -7.00 -0.46
N LYS A 291 9.88 -5.87 -0.24
CA LYS A 291 11.05 -5.42 -1.02
C LYS A 291 12.11 -6.51 -1.15
N ILE A 292 12.54 -7.10 -0.04
CA ILE A 292 13.59 -8.14 -0.04
C ILE A 292 13.15 -9.38 -0.85
N MET A 293 11.87 -9.78 -0.71
CA MET A 293 11.35 -10.93 -1.46
C MET A 293 11.23 -10.62 -2.95
N ASN A 294 10.81 -9.42 -3.29
CA ASN A 294 10.67 -8.97 -4.67
C ASN A 294 12.02 -8.92 -5.38
N GLU A 295 13.05 -8.34 -4.74
CA GLU A 295 14.43 -8.35 -5.25
C GLU A 295 14.98 -9.77 -5.36
N GLY A 296 14.76 -10.59 -4.33
CA GLY A 296 15.17 -12.00 -4.36
C GLY A 296 14.51 -12.78 -5.48
N TRP A 297 13.22 -12.58 -5.71
CA TRP A 297 12.45 -13.22 -6.78
C TRP A 297 13.02 -12.88 -8.15
N ALA A 298 13.29 -11.63 -8.42
CA ALA A 298 13.81 -11.16 -9.69
C ALA A 298 15.27 -11.58 -9.96
N CYS A 299 16.07 -11.83 -8.88
CA CYS A 299 17.49 -12.19 -9.00
C CYS A 299 17.78 -13.69 -8.86
N VAL A 300 16.84 -14.46 -8.28
CA VAL A 300 17.12 -15.85 -7.86
C VAL A 300 16.58 -16.85 -8.89
N GLY A 301 17.48 -17.66 -9.47
CA GLY A 301 17.09 -18.74 -10.39
C GLY A 301 16.31 -19.86 -9.68
N LYS A 302 15.45 -20.57 -10.43
CA LYS A 302 14.59 -21.66 -9.92
C LYS A 302 15.32 -22.79 -9.17
N HIS A 303 16.61 -22.97 -9.40
CA HIS A 303 17.44 -23.99 -8.73
C HIS A 303 18.14 -23.49 -7.46
N THR A 304 17.99 -22.19 -7.12
CA THR A 304 18.60 -21.63 -5.92
C THR A 304 17.95 -22.23 -4.67
N LEU A 305 18.79 -22.70 -3.75
CA LEU A 305 18.35 -23.26 -2.48
C LEU A 305 18.02 -22.14 -1.48
N ILE A 306 16.86 -22.20 -0.89
CA ILE A 306 16.37 -21.21 0.08
C ILE A 306 16.01 -21.92 1.37
N PHE A 307 16.39 -21.33 2.51
CA PHE A 307 15.94 -21.79 3.81
C PHE A 307 14.49 -21.39 4.06
N THR A 308 13.65 -22.38 4.34
CA THR A 308 12.24 -22.19 4.66
C THR A 308 11.91 -22.80 5.99
N GLY A 309 10.73 -22.55 6.55
CA GLY A 309 10.23 -23.22 7.73
C GLY A 309 10.13 -24.76 7.60
N HIS A 310 10.21 -25.28 6.38
CA HIS A 310 10.21 -26.72 6.05
C HIS A 310 11.59 -27.26 5.68
N GLY A 311 12.66 -26.47 5.88
CA GLY A 311 14.04 -26.83 5.53
C GLY A 311 14.51 -26.20 4.20
N LEU A 312 15.56 -26.78 3.64
CA LEU A 312 16.18 -26.30 2.43
C LEU A 312 15.36 -26.74 1.20
N MET A 313 14.81 -25.77 0.47
CA MET A 313 14.01 -26.03 -0.75
C MET A 313 14.57 -25.22 -1.93
N THR A 314 14.37 -25.70 -3.16
CA THR A 314 14.65 -24.88 -4.34
C THR A 314 13.55 -23.81 -4.51
N MET A 315 13.91 -22.66 -5.06
CA MET A 315 12.93 -21.61 -5.39
C MET A 315 11.85 -22.16 -6.32
N GLY A 316 12.19 -22.97 -7.31
CA GLY A 316 11.23 -23.63 -8.19
C GLY A 316 10.21 -24.48 -7.45
N ALA A 317 10.64 -25.29 -6.47
CA ALA A 317 9.73 -26.10 -5.65
C ALA A 317 8.82 -25.26 -4.75
N LEU A 318 9.29 -24.11 -4.28
CA LEU A 318 8.46 -23.16 -3.53
C LEU A 318 7.36 -22.55 -4.41
N VAL A 319 7.71 -22.18 -5.64
CA VAL A 319 6.76 -21.61 -6.62
C VAL A 319 5.69 -22.64 -7.01
N GLU A 320 6.09 -23.85 -7.35
CA GLU A 320 5.16 -24.94 -7.70
C GLU A 320 4.26 -25.28 -6.52
N GLY A 321 4.82 -25.38 -5.32
CA GLY A 321 4.03 -25.63 -4.11
C GLY A 321 3.13 -24.48 -3.70
N ALA A 322 3.48 -23.23 -3.98
CA ALA A 322 2.63 -22.05 -3.74
C ALA A 322 1.51 -21.98 -4.77
N SER A 323 1.78 -22.27 -6.04
CA SER A 323 0.79 -22.31 -7.12
C SER A 323 -0.30 -23.33 -6.86
N GLN A 324 0.05 -24.55 -6.43
CA GLN A 324 -0.92 -25.58 -6.05
C GLN A 324 -1.78 -25.16 -4.84
N ARG A 325 -1.19 -24.54 -3.82
CA ARG A 325 -1.94 -24.10 -2.62
C ARG A 325 -2.83 -22.88 -2.86
N VAL A 326 -2.53 -22.05 -3.83
CA VAL A 326 -3.41 -20.95 -4.25
C VAL A 326 -4.64 -21.49 -4.96
N SER A 327 -4.50 -22.53 -5.78
CA SER A 327 -5.64 -23.19 -6.41
C SER A 327 -6.56 -23.89 -5.39
N ASP A 328 -6.00 -24.37 -4.28
CA ASP A 328 -6.74 -25.13 -3.25
C ASP A 328 -7.29 -24.23 -2.12
N GLY A 329 -7.15 -22.92 -2.19
CA GLY A 329 -7.66 -21.98 -1.19
C GLY A 329 -7.00 -22.05 0.19
N ALA A 330 -5.87 -22.78 0.33
CA ALA A 330 -5.25 -23.10 1.61
C ALA A 330 -4.16 -22.11 2.08
N VAL A 331 -3.83 -21.07 1.30
CA VAL A 331 -2.70 -20.16 1.58
C VAL A 331 -2.96 -19.17 2.73
N GLY A 332 -4.18 -19.12 3.27
CA GLY A 332 -4.55 -18.11 4.27
C GLY A 332 -4.18 -18.41 5.72
N ARG A 333 -3.75 -19.63 6.08
CA ARG A 333 -3.67 -20.01 7.51
C ARG A 333 -2.27 -20.24 8.09
N HIS A 334 -1.22 -20.35 7.32
CA HIS A 334 0.08 -20.80 7.84
C HIS A 334 1.21 -19.76 7.91
N VAL A 335 0.97 -18.52 7.49
CA VAL A 335 2.01 -17.46 7.54
C VAL A 335 1.95 -16.65 8.85
N TYR A 336 0.89 -16.79 9.67
CA TYR A 336 0.68 -15.96 10.87
C TYR A 336 0.68 -16.73 12.21
N ASP A 337 0.92 -18.04 12.24
CA ASP A 337 0.91 -18.84 13.47
C ASP A 337 2.34 -19.21 13.95
N ARG A 338 3.28 -18.24 13.89
CA ARG A 338 4.49 -18.28 14.75
C ARG A 338 5.06 -16.90 14.96
#